data_c5d2295fd719a75a32cfd0da4494bf32
#
_entry.id   c5d2295fd719a75a32cfd0da4494bf32
#
_cell.length_a   1.000
_cell.length_b   1.000
_cell.length_c   1.000
_cell.angle_alpha   90.00
_cell.angle_beta   90.00
_cell.angle_gamma   90.00
#
_symmetry.space_group_name_H-M   'P 1'
#
loop_
_entity.id
_entity.type
_entity.pdbx_description
1 polymer ?
#
loop_
_entity_poly.entity_id
_entity_poly.type
_entity_poly.pdbx_seq_one_letter_code
_entity_poly.pdbx_strand_id
1 'polypeptide(L)'
;YAQRNEETITWLKREMIAEGGGFAASLDADSDGEEGKFYVWSQTEIEDALGADDAAYFSSYYDISTGGNWEEVNIPNRLDSKTWLGNADEDRLTQLRAKLFESRKSRIHPGWDDKVLADWNGLMIASLARAGQVFSRSDWDNTAASAFDLVTTNMIENGRLQHAWRKGRCNAPGTANDYANIIWAAIRLYQATAEPRFLEQAEALTQTLNTHHWLPIEQRYATSADDTSDVIVRLATGTDDAVPNANGIMVSNLASLTLITGNLDYVQQGATIVDSFGPEMASNLIAYTGLLAAV
;
A
#
# COMPACT_ATOMS: atom_id res chain seq x y z
N TYR A 1 -5.05 15.44 -9.83
CA TYR A 1 -4.88 14.05 -9.38
C TYR A 1 -3.77 13.33 -10.16
N ALA A 2 -3.75 13.37 -11.53
CA ALA A 2 -2.75 12.65 -12.34
C ALA A 2 -1.31 12.99 -11.93
N GLN A 3 -0.95 14.27 -11.83
CA GLN A 3 0.37 14.71 -11.43
C GLN A 3 0.80 14.14 -10.06
N ARG A 4 -0.10 14.11 -9.06
CA ARG A 4 0.25 13.58 -7.73
C ARG A 4 0.47 12.08 -7.77
N ASN A 5 -0.31 11.33 -8.55
CA ASN A 5 -0.04 9.91 -8.75
C ASN A 5 1.32 9.68 -9.40
N GLU A 6 1.64 10.45 -10.46
CA GLU A 6 2.96 10.39 -11.13
C GLU A 6 4.12 10.65 -10.15
N GLU A 7 4.02 11.73 -9.37
CA GLU A 7 5.04 12.10 -8.38
C GLU A 7 5.18 11.03 -7.29
N THR A 8 4.07 10.47 -6.80
CA THR A 8 4.06 9.40 -5.79
C THR A 8 4.69 8.11 -6.33
N ILE A 9 4.32 7.69 -7.54
CA ILE A 9 4.87 6.48 -8.14
C ILE A 9 6.35 6.67 -8.50
N THR A 10 6.74 7.88 -8.93
CA THR A 10 8.15 8.22 -9.17
C THR A 10 8.96 8.11 -7.87
N TRP A 11 8.43 8.62 -6.76
CA TRP A 11 9.05 8.46 -5.44
C TRP A 11 9.15 6.98 -5.05
N LEU A 12 8.07 6.22 -5.16
CA LEU A 12 8.02 4.80 -4.86
C LEU A 12 9.11 4.01 -5.61
N LYS A 13 9.21 4.26 -6.93
CA LYS A 13 10.21 3.60 -7.80
C LYS A 13 11.66 3.98 -7.46
N ARG A 14 11.88 5.19 -6.95
CA ARG A 14 13.20 5.69 -6.59
C ARG A 14 13.67 5.26 -5.20
N GLU A 15 12.74 5.29 -4.22
CA GLU A 15 13.09 5.15 -2.81
C GLU A 15 12.74 3.79 -2.21
N MET A 16 11.72 3.10 -2.77
CA MET A 16 11.08 1.96 -2.10
C MET A 16 11.18 0.64 -2.87
N ILE A 17 11.95 0.57 -3.95
CA ILE A 17 12.17 -0.72 -4.63
C ILE A 17 13.27 -1.51 -3.93
N ALA A 18 12.91 -2.62 -3.30
CA ALA A 18 13.81 -3.58 -2.69
C ALA A 18 14.49 -4.48 -3.73
N GLU A 19 15.52 -5.23 -3.30
CA GLU A 19 16.16 -6.24 -4.14
C GLU A 19 15.13 -7.22 -4.72
N GLY A 20 15.22 -7.49 -6.00
CA GLY A 20 14.29 -8.37 -6.71
C GLY A 20 12.99 -7.70 -7.18
N GLY A 21 12.75 -6.41 -6.89
CA GLY A 21 11.66 -5.63 -7.48
C GLY A 21 10.39 -5.50 -6.63
N GLY A 22 10.36 -6.06 -5.43
CA GLY A 22 9.29 -5.82 -4.46
C GLY A 22 9.41 -4.45 -3.78
N PHE A 23 8.37 -4.04 -3.07
CA PHE A 23 8.38 -2.77 -2.33
C PHE A 23 8.89 -2.98 -0.91
N ALA A 24 9.86 -2.17 -0.50
CA ALA A 24 10.39 -2.13 0.85
C ALA A 24 9.33 -1.70 1.87
N ALA A 25 9.50 -2.12 3.12
CA ALA A 25 8.51 -1.87 4.17
C ALA A 25 8.44 -0.39 4.56
N SER A 26 9.57 0.26 4.86
CA SER A 26 9.54 1.64 5.35
C SER A 26 10.89 2.36 5.22
N LEU A 27 10.81 3.68 5.34
CA LEU A 27 11.93 4.53 5.76
C LEU A 27 11.75 4.86 7.24
N ASP A 28 12.86 4.98 7.97
CA ASP A 28 12.83 5.39 9.37
C ASP A 28 12.20 6.79 9.50
N ALA A 29 11.50 7.04 10.59
CA ALA A 29 11.05 8.38 10.93
C ALA A 29 12.23 9.30 11.23
N ASP A 30 13.30 8.74 11.80
CA ASP A 30 14.49 9.48 12.21
C ASP A 30 15.55 9.55 11.11
N SER A 31 16.21 10.69 11.05
CA SER A 31 17.42 10.91 10.27
C SER A 31 18.39 11.72 11.13
N ASP A 32 19.65 11.27 11.21
CA ASP A 32 20.69 11.93 12.03
C ASP A 32 20.26 12.14 13.49
N GLY A 33 19.48 11.18 14.04
CA GLY A 33 19.02 11.16 15.42
C GLY A 33 17.85 12.09 15.74
N GLU A 34 17.18 12.67 14.75
CA GLU A 34 16.03 13.53 14.91
C GLU A 34 14.88 13.12 14.00
N GLU A 35 13.64 13.07 14.53
CA GLU A 35 12.45 12.75 13.77
C GLU A 35 12.17 13.79 12.67
N GLY A 36 11.89 13.33 11.47
CA GLY A 36 11.53 14.18 10.34
C GLY A 36 12.64 15.03 9.74
N LYS A 37 13.84 15.10 10.34
CA LYS A 37 14.94 16.01 9.96
C LYS A 37 15.27 16.01 8.47
N PHE A 38 15.19 14.87 7.82
CA PHE A 38 15.43 14.77 6.38
C PHE A 38 14.43 15.56 5.54
N TYR A 39 13.19 15.71 6.01
CA TYR A 39 12.07 16.24 5.21
C TYR A 39 11.66 17.68 5.56
N VAL A 40 11.96 18.14 6.78
CA VAL A 40 11.57 19.48 7.24
C VAL A 40 12.53 20.56 6.75
N TRP A 41 12.09 21.82 6.79
CA TRP A 41 12.84 22.97 6.29
C TRP A 41 12.70 24.17 7.23
N SER A 42 13.78 24.86 7.52
CA SER A 42 13.68 26.23 7.98
C SER A 42 13.41 27.18 6.82
N GLN A 43 12.86 28.36 7.09
CA GLN A 43 12.68 29.39 6.06
C GLN A 43 14.03 29.76 5.42
N THR A 44 15.09 29.89 6.22
CA THR A 44 16.44 30.21 5.73
C THR A 44 16.98 29.17 4.76
N GLU A 45 16.82 27.88 5.03
CA GLU A 45 17.26 26.83 4.09
C GLU A 45 16.52 26.91 2.75
N ILE A 46 15.23 27.30 2.77
CA ILE A 46 14.46 27.50 1.53
C ILE A 46 14.96 28.73 0.77
N GLU A 47 15.28 29.83 1.48
CA GLU A 47 15.87 31.05 0.88
C GLU A 47 17.24 30.76 0.27
N ASP A 48 18.08 30.00 0.95
CA ASP A 48 19.41 29.60 0.48
C ASP A 48 19.31 28.72 -0.79
N ALA A 49 18.34 27.83 -0.83
CA ALA A 49 18.16 26.89 -1.95
C ALA A 49 17.50 27.53 -3.19
N LEU A 50 16.57 28.48 -3.00
CA LEU A 50 15.74 29.04 -4.06
C LEU A 50 16.14 30.47 -4.46
N GLY A 51 16.76 31.23 -3.55
CA GLY A 51 16.90 32.68 -3.62
C GLY A 51 15.66 33.42 -3.12
N ALA A 52 15.80 34.67 -2.69
CA ALA A 52 14.78 35.42 -1.96
C ALA A 52 13.42 35.50 -2.68
N ASP A 53 13.41 35.82 -3.97
CA ASP A 53 12.15 36.04 -4.72
C ASP A 53 11.39 34.71 -4.93
N ASP A 54 12.09 33.65 -5.33
CA ASP A 54 11.50 32.31 -5.53
C ASP A 54 11.08 31.69 -4.19
N ALA A 55 11.84 31.91 -3.11
CA ALA A 55 11.50 31.47 -1.75
C ALA A 55 10.22 32.17 -1.24
N ALA A 56 10.10 33.48 -1.42
CA ALA A 56 8.89 34.23 -1.03
C ALA A 56 7.66 33.73 -1.83
N TYR A 57 7.82 33.51 -3.13
CA TYR A 57 6.77 32.94 -3.96
C TYR A 57 6.37 31.53 -3.51
N PHE A 58 7.33 30.64 -3.29
CA PHE A 58 7.09 29.27 -2.82
C PHE A 58 6.38 29.27 -1.46
N SER A 59 6.86 30.07 -0.51
CA SER A 59 6.32 30.17 0.86
C SER A 59 4.87 30.62 0.89
N SER A 60 4.46 31.49 -0.05
CA SER A 60 3.07 31.96 -0.13
C SER A 60 2.06 30.84 -0.47
N TYR A 61 2.52 29.71 -1.03
CA TYR A 61 1.68 28.57 -1.39
C TYR A 61 1.91 27.32 -0.53
N TYR A 62 3.08 27.20 0.13
CA TYR A 62 3.49 25.98 0.84
C TYR A 62 3.55 26.15 2.36
N ASP A 63 2.90 27.17 2.91
CA ASP A 63 2.79 27.40 4.35
C ASP A 63 4.16 27.41 5.07
N ILE A 64 5.10 28.19 4.52
CA ILE A 64 6.43 28.37 5.11
C ILE A 64 6.47 29.67 5.88
N SER A 65 6.92 29.62 7.14
CA SER A 65 7.08 30.80 8.00
C SER A 65 8.36 30.71 8.83
N THR A 66 8.78 31.86 9.37
CA THR A 66 9.95 31.96 10.26
C THR A 66 9.75 31.17 11.56
N GLY A 67 8.51 31.10 12.07
CA GLY A 67 8.20 30.33 13.28
C GLY A 67 7.97 28.86 13.07
N GLY A 68 7.92 28.43 11.81
CA GLY A 68 7.60 27.04 11.47
C GLY A 68 6.12 26.69 11.61
N ASN A 69 5.70 25.63 10.99
CA ASN A 69 4.38 25.02 11.16
C ASN A 69 4.43 23.67 11.89
N TRP A 70 5.62 23.21 12.26
CA TRP A 70 5.89 22.00 13.04
C TRP A 70 7.22 22.14 13.77
N GLU A 71 7.24 22.16 15.11
CA GLU A 71 8.43 22.18 15.99
C GLU A 71 9.53 23.17 15.54
N GLU A 72 9.14 24.44 15.30
CA GLU A 72 10.02 25.55 14.86
C GLU A 72 10.62 25.39 13.44
N VAL A 73 10.25 24.33 12.71
CA VAL A 73 10.58 24.10 11.30
C VAL A 73 9.32 23.97 10.46
N ASN A 74 9.44 23.83 9.15
CA ASN A 74 8.30 23.75 8.26
C ASN A 74 8.22 22.40 7.56
N ILE A 75 7.02 21.83 7.53
CA ILE A 75 6.61 20.78 6.60
C ILE A 75 5.89 21.47 5.45
N PRO A 76 6.49 21.59 4.25
CA PRO A 76 5.86 22.26 3.11
C PRO A 76 4.52 21.58 2.75
N ASN A 77 3.42 22.31 2.84
CA ASN A 77 2.09 21.80 2.56
C ASN A 77 1.24 22.86 1.85
N ARG A 78 0.13 22.45 1.22
CA ARG A 78 -0.80 23.33 0.53
C ARG A 78 -2.21 23.25 1.15
N LEU A 79 -2.31 23.06 2.44
CA LEU A 79 -3.60 22.90 3.13
C LEU A 79 -4.49 24.14 2.98
N ASP A 80 -3.88 25.33 2.94
CA ASP A 80 -4.57 26.62 2.75
C ASP A 80 -4.59 27.09 1.28
N SER A 81 -3.82 26.43 0.38
CA SER A 81 -3.71 26.77 -1.04
C SER A 81 -4.08 25.58 -1.94
N LYS A 82 -5.30 25.04 -1.75
CA LYS A 82 -5.76 23.82 -2.46
C LYS A 82 -6.16 24.04 -3.92
N THR A 83 -6.39 25.29 -4.31
CA THR A 83 -6.87 25.64 -5.65
C THR A 83 -5.76 25.47 -6.67
N TRP A 84 -6.10 24.97 -7.84
CA TRP A 84 -5.23 24.94 -9.00
C TRP A 84 -4.98 26.34 -9.52
N LEU A 85 -3.71 26.73 -9.67
CA LEU A 85 -3.31 28.10 -10.00
C LEU A 85 -3.22 28.37 -11.52
N GLY A 86 -3.32 27.33 -12.34
CA GLY A 86 -3.04 27.37 -13.77
C GLY A 86 -1.66 26.80 -14.10
N ASN A 87 -1.45 26.44 -15.38
CA ASN A 87 -0.27 25.67 -15.78
C ASN A 87 1.05 26.38 -15.46
N ALA A 88 1.16 27.69 -15.76
CA ALA A 88 2.41 28.44 -15.60
C ALA A 88 2.89 28.48 -14.13
N ASP A 89 1.98 28.73 -13.19
CA ASP A 89 2.31 28.79 -11.77
C ASP A 89 2.59 27.39 -11.19
N GLU A 90 1.81 26.37 -11.59
CA GLU A 90 2.07 25.00 -11.17
C GLU A 90 3.39 24.45 -11.74
N ASP A 91 3.76 24.84 -12.97
CA ASP A 91 5.06 24.48 -13.56
C ASP A 91 6.20 25.17 -12.80
N ARG A 92 6.04 26.45 -12.45
CA ARG A 92 7.03 27.16 -11.61
C ARG A 92 7.18 26.49 -10.26
N LEU A 93 6.08 26.20 -9.55
CA LEU A 93 6.13 25.50 -8.25
C LEU A 93 6.76 24.11 -8.40
N THR A 94 6.54 23.40 -9.51
CA THR A 94 7.17 22.11 -9.77
C THR A 94 8.69 22.25 -9.92
N GLN A 95 9.17 23.29 -10.63
CA GLN A 95 10.62 23.56 -10.73
C GLN A 95 11.23 23.92 -9.37
N LEU A 96 10.53 24.69 -8.55
CA LEU A 96 11.02 25.04 -7.20
C LEU A 96 11.08 23.83 -6.27
N ARG A 97 10.07 22.93 -6.32
CA ARG A 97 10.13 21.64 -5.60
C ARG A 97 11.32 20.80 -6.06
N ALA A 98 11.61 20.77 -7.35
CA ALA A 98 12.76 20.05 -7.89
C ALA A 98 14.09 20.59 -7.35
N LYS A 99 14.25 21.93 -7.25
CA LYS A 99 15.45 22.56 -6.65
C LYS A 99 15.61 22.17 -5.18
N LEU A 100 14.51 22.23 -4.39
CA LEU A 100 14.52 21.82 -2.98
C LEU A 100 14.83 20.32 -2.85
N PHE A 101 14.29 19.48 -3.71
CA PHE A 101 14.59 18.05 -3.73
C PHE A 101 16.08 17.79 -3.98
N GLU A 102 16.69 18.50 -4.93
CA GLU A 102 18.15 18.37 -5.20
C GLU A 102 18.99 18.83 -3.99
N SER A 103 18.62 19.97 -3.39
CA SER A 103 19.28 20.47 -2.18
C SER A 103 19.23 19.47 -1.03
N ARG A 104 18.06 18.82 -0.83
CA ARG A 104 17.85 17.82 0.22
C ARG A 104 18.72 16.56 0.06
N LYS A 105 19.15 16.21 -1.13
CA LYS A 105 19.98 15.00 -1.37
C LYS A 105 21.31 14.99 -0.60
N SER A 106 21.80 16.16 -0.17
CA SER A 106 23.02 16.27 0.63
C SER A 106 22.82 15.91 2.11
N ARG A 107 21.58 15.77 2.58
CA ARG A 107 21.24 15.42 3.95
C ARG A 107 21.44 13.93 4.20
N ILE A 108 21.64 13.56 5.47
CA ILE A 108 21.69 12.15 5.89
C ILE A 108 20.32 11.51 5.65
N HIS A 109 20.30 10.46 4.84
CA HIS A 109 19.06 9.73 4.51
C HIS A 109 18.55 8.96 5.74
N PRO A 110 17.21 8.84 5.90
CA PRO A 110 16.61 7.95 6.88
C PRO A 110 17.06 6.50 6.69
N GLY A 111 17.10 5.73 7.77
CA GLY A 111 17.29 4.30 7.71
C GLY A 111 16.25 3.63 6.81
N TRP A 112 16.69 2.62 6.05
CA TRP A 112 15.81 1.92 5.10
C TRP A 112 15.56 0.49 5.56
N ASP A 113 14.30 0.16 5.83
CA ASP A 113 13.87 -1.21 6.10
C ASP A 113 13.52 -1.89 4.77
N ASP A 114 14.48 -2.61 4.22
CA ASP A 114 14.42 -3.27 2.92
C ASP A 114 13.63 -4.60 2.94
N LYS A 115 12.89 -4.91 4.01
CA LYS A 115 11.97 -6.05 4.03
C LYS A 115 10.86 -5.88 3.01
N VAL A 116 10.50 -6.96 2.34
CA VAL A 116 9.29 -7.08 1.53
C VAL A 116 8.22 -7.78 2.37
N LEU A 117 7.14 -7.08 2.70
CA LEU A 117 5.99 -7.63 3.41
C LEU A 117 4.91 -7.99 2.41
N ALA A 118 4.37 -9.22 2.46
CA ALA A 118 3.43 -9.71 1.45
C ALA A 118 2.15 -8.89 1.42
N ASP A 119 1.54 -8.59 2.57
CA ASP A 119 0.30 -7.82 2.66
C ASP A 119 0.44 -6.40 2.09
N TRP A 120 1.49 -5.67 2.46
CA TRP A 120 1.72 -4.30 1.96
C TRP A 120 2.08 -4.28 0.48
N ASN A 121 2.84 -5.27 0.01
CA ASN A 121 3.09 -5.43 -1.42
C ASN A 121 1.80 -5.73 -2.18
N GLY A 122 0.92 -6.57 -1.64
CA GLY A 122 -0.40 -6.83 -2.23
C GLY A 122 -1.22 -5.54 -2.42
N LEU A 123 -1.30 -4.69 -1.39
CA LEU A 123 -1.97 -3.39 -1.46
C LEU A 123 -1.36 -2.47 -2.52
N MET A 124 -0.02 -2.37 -2.55
CA MET A 124 0.67 -1.50 -3.51
C MET A 124 0.55 -2.00 -4.94
N ILE A 125 0.71 -3.31 -5.18
CA ILE A 125 0.55 -3.94 -6.50
C ILE A 125 -0.86 -3.70 -7.04
N ALA A 126 -1.89 -3.93 -6.23
CA ALA A 126 -3.28 -3.70 -6.62
C ALA A 126 -3.53 -2.22 -6.98
N SER A 127 -2.98 -1.30 -6.19
CA SER A 127 -3.09 0.14 -6.41
C SER A 127 -2.38 0.59 -7.70
N LEU A 128 -1.17 0.08 -7.96
CA LEU A 128 -0.42 0.37 -9.18
C LEU A 128 -1.11 -0.15 -10.44
N ALA A 129 -1.59 -1.40 -10.43
CA ALA A 129 -2.33 -1.98 -11.54
C ALA A 129 -3.61 -1.17 -11.83
N ARG A 130 -4.31 -0.72 -10.78
CA ARG A 130 -5.48 0.16 -10.95
C ARG A 130 -5.10 1.53 -11.52
N ALA A 131 -4.01 2.14 -11.03
CA ALA A 131 -3.51 3.41 -11.54
C ALA A 131 -3.06 3.27 -13.01
N GLY A 132 -2.35 2.19 -13.37
CA GLY A 132 -1.95 1.87 -14.74
C GLY A 132 -3.14 1.88 -15.70
N GLN A 133 -4.21 1.19 -15.34
CA GLN A 133 -5.45 1.20 -16.12
C GLN A 133 -6.06 2.61 -16.27
N VAL A 134 -6.22 3.34 -15.14
CA VAL A 134 -6.91 4.65 -15.13
C VAL A 134 -6.14 5.70 -15.93
N PHE A 135 -4.80 5.66 -15.85
CA PHE A 135 -3.92 6.64 -16.51
C PHE A 135 -3.29 6.13 -17.81
N SER A 136 -3.64 4.91 -18.25
CA SER A 136 -3.08 4.27 -19.46
C SER A 136 -1.54 4.17 -19.42
N ARG A 137 -1.01 3.72 -18.26
CA ARG A 137 0.42 3.63 -17.95
C ARG A 137 0.85 2.17 -17.80
N SER A 138 1.16 1.51 -18.92
CA SER A 138 1.64 0.13 -18.93
C SER A 138 2.97 -0.08 -18.18
N ASP A 139 3.79 0.96 -18.04
CA ASP A 139 5.01 0.91 -17.22
C ASP A 139 4.72 0.76 -15.72
N TRP A 140 3.57 1.22 -15.25
CA TRP A 140 3.09 0.98 -13.88
C TRP A 140 2.58 -0.43 -13.69
N ASP A 141 1.85 -0.96 -14.69
CA ASP A 141 1.41 -2.37 -14.72
C ASP A 141 2.62 -3.31 -14.68
N ASN A 142 3.67 -3.01 -15.45
CA ASN A 142 4.91 -3.79 -15.45
C ASN A 142 5.63 -3.74 -14.09
N THR A 143 5.64 -2.58 -13.42
CA THR A 143 6.21 -2.45 -12.08
C THR A 143 5.42 -3.29 -11.06
N ALA A 144 4.08 -3.25 -11.14
CA ALA A 144 3.20 -4.07 -10.31
C ALA A 144 3.42 -5.57 -10.55
N ALA A 145 3.50 -5.99 -11.83
CA ALA A 145 3.75 -7.37 -12.20
C ALA A 145 5.11 -7.88 -11.68
N SER A 146 6.17 -7.06 -11.78
CA SER A 146 7.49 -7.42 -11.27
C SER A 146 7.49 -7.64 -9.76
N ALA A 147 6.80 -6.79 -9.00
CA ALA A 147 6.65 -6.95 -7.56
C ALA A 147 5.82 -8.20 -7.21
N PHE A 148 4.77 -8.49 -7.97
CA PHE A 148 3.98 -9.71 -7.81
C PHE A 148 4.82 -10.97 -8.09
N ASP A 149 5.63 -10.94 -9.13
CA ASP A 149 6.52 -12.05 -9.50
C ASP A 149 7.57 -12.32 -8.42
N LEU A 150 8.11 -11.26 -7.76
CA LEU A 150 8.97 -11.45 -6.60
C LEU A 150 8.25 -12.21 -5.48
N VAL A 151 7.04 -11.78 -5.10
CA VAL A 151 6.29 -12.42 -4.02
C VAL A 151 5.98 -13.88 -4.36
N THR A 152 5.47 -14.16 -5.55
CA THR A 152 5.05 -15.51 -5.94
C THR A 152 6.23 -16.47 -6.17
N THR A 153 7.40 -15.93 -6.53
CA THR A 153 8.60 -16.75 -6.78
C THR A 153 9.42 -16.99 -5.50
N ASN A 154 9.56 -15.96 -4.66
CA ASN A 154 10.49 -16.00 -3.54
C ASN A 154 9.82 -16.11 -2.15
N MET A 155 8.51 -15.84 -2.04
CA MET A 155 7.79 -15.87 -0.77
C MET A 155 6.78 -17.02 -0.66
N ILE A 156 6.79 -17.97 -1.59
CA ILE A 156 6.00 -19.21 -1.48
C ILE A 156 6.94 -20.38 -1.18
N GLU A 157 6.86 -20.92 0.03
CA GLU A 157 7.60 -22.08 0.47
C GLU A 157 6.66 -23.24 0.73
N ASN A 158 6.92 -24.41 0.13
CA ASN A 158 6.07 -25.60 0.23
C ASN A 158 4.58 -25.35 -0.07
N GLY A 159 4.29 -24.47 -1.03
CA GLY A 159 2.94 -24.05 -1.41
C GLY A 159 2.26 -23.07 -0.44
N ARG A 160 2.98 -22.53 0.53
CA ARG A 160 2.47 -21.61 1.55
C ARG A 160 3.13 -20.25 1.43
N LEU A 161 2.32 -19.19 1.38
CA LEU A 161 2.79 -17.81 1.39
C LEU A 161 3.47 -17.50 2.72
N GLN A 162 4.59 -16.79 2.65
CA GLN A 162 5.32 -16.27 3.80
C GLN A 162 5.03 -14.77 3.98
N HIS A 163 5.07 -14.29 5.22
CA HIS A 163 4.75 -12.90 5.54
C HIS A 163 5.83 -11.91 5.08
N ALA A 164 7.09 -12.23 5.33
CA ALA A 164 8.21 -11.32 5.08
C ALA A 164 9.34 -12.00 4.32
N TRP A 165 9.98 -11.24 3.43
CA TRP A 165 11.18 -11.66 2.71
C TRP A 165 12.24 -10.57 2.76
N ARG A 166 13.50 -10.98 2.92
CA ARG A 166 14.66 -10.09 2.87
C ARG A 166 15.91 -10.87 2.48
N LYS A 167 16.65 -10.39 1.45
CA LYS A 167 17.95 -10.96 1.04
C LYS A 167 17.93 -12.48 0.87
N GLY A 168 16.94 -12.98 0.14
CA GLY A 168 16.81 -14.42 -0.16
C GLY A 168 16.27 -15.28 0.99
N ARG A 169 15.73 -14.70 2.06
CA ARG A 169 15.18 -15.44 3.20
C ARG A 169 13.77 -15.01 3.52
N CYS A 170 12.89 -15.98 3.67
CA CYS A 170 11.56 -15.76 4.23
C CYS A 170 11.60 -15.76 5.77
N ASN A 171 10.65 -15.06 6.37
CA ASN A 171 10.43 -15.04 7.80
C ASN A 171 8.94 -14.93 8.10
N ALA A 172 8.47 -15.76 9.01
CA ALA A 172 7.10 -15.93 9.46
C ALA A 172 6.13 -16.48 8.39
N PRO A 173 5.23 -17.40 8.78
CA PRO A 173 4.16 -17.86 7.92
C PRO A 173 3.21 -16.71 7.54
N GLY A 174 2.68 -16.76 6.33
CA GLY A 174 1.71 -15.78 5.86
C GLY A 174 0.42 -15.80 6.67
N THR A 175 -0.08 -14.62 6.97
CA THR A 175 -1.37 -14.37 7.62
C THR A 175 -2.50 -14.33 6.61
N ALA A 176 -3.75 -14.35 7.06
CA ALA A 176 -4.90 -14.15 6.17
C ALA A 176 -4.83 -12.81 5.41
N ASN A 177 -4.25 -11.76 6.02
CA ASN A 177 -4.06 -10.46 5.35
C ASN A 177 -3.08 -10.56 4.18
N ASP A 178 -1.99 -11.32 4.33
CA ASP A 178 -1.03 -11.55 3.25
C ASP A 178 -1.72 -12.20 2.04
N TYR A 179 -2.44 -13.29 2.28
CA TYR A 179 -3.19 -13.98 1.23
C TYR A 179 -4.24 -13.06 0.59
N ALA A 180 -5.08 -12.41 1.39
CA ALA A 180 -6.17 -11.57 0.88
C ALA A 180 -5.65 -10.45 -0.01
N ASN A 181 -4.57 -9.77 0.40
CA ASN A 181 -3.97 -8.68 -0.36
C ASN A 181 -3.26 -9.15 -1.62
N ILE A 182 -2.55 -10.29 -1.60
CA ILE A 182 -1.92 -10.84 -2.81
C ILE A 182 -2.97 -11.40 -3.79
N ILE A 183 -4.07 -12.00 -3.30
CA ILE A 183 -5.20 -12.38 -4.15
C ILE A 183 -5.80 -11.14 -4.82
N TRP A 184 -6.00 -10.06 -4.08
CA TRP A 184 -6.48 -8.79 -4.63
C TRP A 184 -5.54 -8.23 -5.70
N ALA A 185 -4.22 -8.25 -5.43
CA ALA A 185 -3.19 -7.85 -6.39
C ALA A 185 -3.26 -8.68 -7.69
N ALA A 186 -3.38 -9.99 -7.57
CA ALA A 186 -3.52 -10.89 -8.72
C ALA A 186 -4.77 -10.58 -9.55
N ILE A 187 -5.93 -10.39 -8.91
CA ILE A 187 -7.17 -10.01 -9.59
C ILE A 187 -7.02 -8.68 -10.33
N ARG A 188 -6.40 -7.66 -9.70
CA ARG A 188 -6.17 -6.35 -10.33
C ARG A 188 -5.20 -6.43 -11.52
N LEU A 189 -4.13 -7.21 -11.40
CA LEU A 189 -3.21 -7.46 -12.51
C LEU A 189 -3.91 -8.20 -13.67
N TYR A 190 -4.73 -9.21 -13.38
CA TYR A 190 -5.53 -9.87 -14.41
C TYR A 190 -6.45 -8.88 -15.13
N GLN A 191 -7.13 -8.02 -14.40
CA GLN A 191 -8.02 -6.99 -14.96
C GLN A 191 -7.27 -5.95 -15.79
N ALA A 192 -6.01 -5.65 -15.45
CA ALA A 192 -5.18 -4.69 -16.17
C ALA A 192 -4.56 -5.27 -17.44
N THR A 193 -4.11 -6.53 -17.38
CA THR A 193 -3.27 -7.14 -18.42
C THR A 193 -3.97 -8.23 -19.22
N ALA A 194 -5.06 -8.80 -18.70
CA ALA A 194 -5.73 -10.01 -19.20
C ALA A 194 -4.82 -11.26 -19.26
N GLU A 195 -3.69 -11.29 -18.54
CA GLU A 195 -2.81 -12.45 -18.50
C GLU A 195 -3.39 -13.55 -17.58
N PRO A 196 -3.69 -14.77 -18.09
CA PRO A 196 -4.35 -15.83 -17.31
C PRO A 196 -3.60 -16.24 -16.05
N ARG A 197 -2.26 -16.16 -16.03
CA ARG A 197 -1.43 -16.55 -14.89
C ARG A 197 -1.81 -15.86 -13.59
N PHE A 198 -2.27 -14.61 -13.66
CA PHE A 198 -2.69 -13.87 -12.47
C PHE A 198 -4.00 -14.41 -11.90
N LEU A 199 -4.95 -14.77 -12.76
CA LEU A 199 -6.20 -15.40 -12.32
C LEU A 199 -5.94 -16.78 -11.70
N GLU A 200 -5.10 -17.61 -12.34
CA GLU A 200 -4.69 -18.91 -11.83
C GLU A 200 -4.04 -18.80 -10.44
N GLN A 201 -3.18 -17.80 -10.23
CA GLN A 201 -2.58 -17.54 -8.91
C GLN A 201 -3.61 -17.06 -7.88
N ALA A 202 -4.56 -16.21 -8.28
CA ALA A 202 -5.62 -15.76 -7.38
C ALA A 202 -6.47 -16.95 -6.89
N GLU A 203 -6.86 -17.84 -7.77
CA GLU A 203 -7.64 -19.06 -7.42
C GLU A 203 -6.82 -20.03 -6.55
N ALA A 204 -5.56 -20.28 -6.89
CA ALA A 204 -4.68 -21.16 -6.11
C ALA A 204 -4.45 -20.63 -4.67
N LEU A 205 -4.18 -19.33 -4.53
CA LEU A 205 -4.02 -18.69 -3.22
C LEU A 205 -5.33 -18.67 -2.42
N THR A 206 -6.48 -18.47 -3.08
CA THR A 206 -7.80 -18.56 -2.44
C THR A 206 -8.05 -19.98 -1.91
N GLN A 207 -7.71 -21.01 -2.67
CA GLN A 207 -7.83 -22.39 -2.21
C GLN A 207 -6.92 -22.69 -1.01
N THR A 208 -5.68 -22.19 -1.02
CA THR A 208 -4.74 -22.34 0.09
C THR A 208 -5.27 -21.64 1.35
N LEU A 209 -5.78 -20.42 1.20
CA LEU A 209 -6.40 -19.65 2.29
C LEU A 209 -7.62 -20.39 2.86
N ASN A 210 -8.49 -20.92 2.00
CA ASN A 210 -9.65 -21.72 2.42
C ASN A 210 -9.24 -22.98 3.17
N THR A 211 -8.17 -23.64 2.76
CA THR A 211 -7.70 -24.87 3.41
C THR A 211 -7.19 -24.61 4.82
N HIS A 212 -6.42 -23.52 5.01
CA HIS A 212 -5.64 -23.34 6.23
C HIS A 212 -6.15 -22.25 7.18
N HIS A 213 -6.93 -21.30 6.68
CA HIS A 213 -7.38 -20.17 7.50
C HIS A 213 -8.89 -20.16 7.77
N TRP A 214 -9.68 -20.96 7.01
CA TRP A 214 -11.12 -21.00 7.21
C TRP A 214 -11.50 -21.63 8.56
N LEU A 215 -12.40 -20.98 9.28
CA LEU A 215 -13.05 -21.49 10.50
C LEU A 215 -14.45 -21.96 10.15
N PRO A 216 -14.69 -23.28 10.06
CA PRO A 216 -15.96 -23.79 9.53
C PRO A 216 -17.16 -23.55 10.45
N ILE A 217 -16.95 -23.38 11.74
CA ILE A 217 -18.01 -23.09 12.71
C ILE A 217 -18.35 -21.59 12.69
N GLU A 218 -17.34 -20.73 12.74
CA GLU A 218 -17.47 -19.27 12.74
C GLU A 218 -17.74 -18.70 11.35
N GLN A 219 -17.51 -19.48 10.29
CA GLN A 219 -17.73 -19.11 8.89
C GLN A 219 -16.97 -17.85 8.43
N ARG A 220 -15.72 -17.72 8.86
CA ARG A 220 -14.82 -16.58 8.59
C ARG A 220 -13.37 -17.03 8.55
N TYR A 221 -12.48 -16.18 8.08
CA TYR A 221 -11.04 -16.46 8.06
C TYR A 221 -10.38 -16.05 9.39
N ALA A 222 -9.61 -16.96 9.96
CA ALA A 222 -8.69 -16.66 11.05
C ALA A 222 -7.42 -15.99 10.51
N THR A 223 -6.82 -15.12 11.33
CA THR A 223 -5.55 -14.46 11.00
C THR A 223 -4.43 -15.48 10.79
N SER A 224 -4.33 -16.48 11.66
CA SER A 224 -3.30 -17.51 11.62
C SER A 224 -3.80 -18.79 10.96
N ALA A 225 -2.91 -19.52 10.31
CA ALA A 225 -3.18 -20.84 9.74
C ALA A 225 -3.42 -21.91 10.82
N ASP A 226 -4.05 -23.03 10.45
CA ASP A 226 -4.40 -24.14 11.34
C ASP A 226 -3.20 -24.94 11.83
N ASP A 227 -2.08 -24.86 11.15
CA ASP A 227 -0.81 -25.55 11.44
C ASP A 227 0.25 -24.64 12.09
N THR A 228 -0.11 -23.43 12.50
CA THR A 228 0.79 -22.51 13.20
C THR A 228 1.01 -22.98 14.64
N SER A 229 2.24 -23.44 14.94
CA SER A 229 2.55 -24.24 16.15
C SER A 229 2.49 -23.48 17.49
N ASP A 230 2.61 -22.16 17.48
CA ASP A 230 2.70 -21.31 18.67
C ASP A 230 1.45 -20.44 18.90
N VAL A 231 0.37 -20.72 18.15
CA VAL A 231 -0.92 -20.03 18.30
C VAL A 231 -1.88 -20.88 19.15
N ILE A 232 -2.20 -20.39 20.35
CA ILE A 232 -3.11 -21.07 21.28
C ILE A 232 -4.57 -20.95 20.82
N VAL A 233 -4.97 -19.76 20.32
CA VAL A 233 -6.32 -19.47 19.82
C VAL A 233 -6.21 -18.73 18.50
N ARG A 234 -6.88 -19.26 17.47
CA ARG A 234 -6.96 -18.64 16.16
C ARG A 234 -8.00 -17.53 16.17
N LEU A 235 -7.55 -16.30 16.16
CA LEU A 235 -8.44 -15.13 16.14
C LEU A 235 -8.93 -14.84 14.73
N ALA A 236 -10.20 -14.48 14.59
CA ALA A 236 -10.82 -13.97 13.38
C ALA A 236 -11.46 -12.61 13.68
N THR A 237 -10.99 -11.57 13.04
CA THR A 237 -11.53 -10.21 13.18
C THR A 237 -12.08 -9.70 11.84
N GLY A 238 -13.09 -8.85 11.90
CA GLY A 238 -13.62 -8.10 10.76
C GLY A 238 -13.33 -6.61 10.85
N THR A 239 -12.68 -6.16 11.94
CA THR A 239 -12.35 -4.74 12.14
C THR A 239 -11.11 -4.35 11.36
N ASP A 240 -11.17 -3.19 10.74
CA ASP A 240 -9.99 -2.57 10.12
C ASP A 240 -9.08 -1.95 11.19
N ASP A 241 -7.79 -1.90 10.89
CA ASP A 241 -6.77 -1.25 11.70
C ASP A 241 -5.92 -0.35 10.76
N ALA A 242 -4.59 -0.35 10.88
CA ALA A 242 -3.69 0.38 9.97
C ALA A 242 -3.82 -0.07 8.49
N VAL A 243 -4.28 -1.30 8.28
CA VAL A 243 -4.58 -1.87 6.96
C VAL A 243 -5.99 -2.45 6.95
N PRO A 244 -6.63 -2.57 5.76
CA PRO A 244 -7.93 -3.21 5.63
C PRO A 244 -7.89 -4.67 6.12
N ASN A 245 -8.98 -5.12 6.72
CA ASN A 245 -9.10 -6.47 7.28
C ASN A 245 -9.21 -7.54 6.17
N ALA A 246 -8.56 -8.69 6.40
CA ALA A 246 -8.57 -9.82 5.47
C ALA A 246 -9.97 -10.28 5.07
N ASN A 247 -10.91 -10.40 6.04
CA ASN A 247 -12.26 -10.84 5.75
C ASN A 247 -13.01 -9.87 4.83
N GLY A 248 -12.86 -8.55 5.05
CA GLY A 248 -13.44 -7.52 4.17
C GLY A 248 -12.85 -7.57 2.76
N ILE A 249 -11.52 -7.66 2.64
CA ILE A 249 -10.86 -7.79 1.33
C ILE A 249 -11.29 -9.07 0.62
N MET A 250 -11.40 -10.19 1.34
CA MET A 250 -11.83 -11.46 0.74
C MET A 250 -13.27 -11.42 0.24
N VAL A 251 -14.20 -10.72 0.89
CA VAL A 251 -15.56 -10.52 0.35
C VAL A 251 -15.49 -9.87 -1.03
N SER A 252 -14.72 -8.79 -1.18
CA SER A 252 -14.52 -8.11 -2.48
C SER A 252 -13.80 -9.00 -3.51
N ASN A 253 -12.79 -9.78 -3.08
CA ASN A 253 -12.07 -10.71 -3.95
C ASN A 253 -12.99 -11.81 -4.46
N LEU A 254 -13.78 -12.43 -3.57
CA LEU A 254 -14.71 -13.51 -3.91
C LEU A 254 -15.80 -13.01 -4.87
N ALA A 255 -16.33 -11.79 -4.66
CA ALA A 255 -17.26 -11.18 -5.61
C ALA A 255 -16.60 -10.97 -6.98
N SER A 256 -15.35 -10.49 -7.02
CA SER A 256 -14.60 -10.30 -8.26
C SER A 256 -14.32 -11.64 -8.98
N LEU A 257 -13.92 -12.66 -8.23
CA LEU A 257 -13.71 -14.01 -8.77
C LEU A 257 -15.00 -14.60 -9.34
N THR A 258 -16.14 -14.38 -8.67
CA THR A 258 -17.45 -14.78 -9.21
C THR A 258 -17.72 -14.15 -10.58
N LEU A 259 -17.51 -12.84 -10.70
CA LEU A 259 -17.75 -12.10 -11.95
C LEU A 259 -16.82 -12.55 -13.09
N ILE A 260 -15.59 -12.92 -12.77
CA ILE A 260 -14.59 -13.33 -13.77
C ILE A 260 -14.79 -14.79 -14.19
N THR A 261 -15.02 -15.69 -13.24
CA THR A 261 -15.02 -17.13 -13.48
C THR A 261 -16.41 -17.72 -13.71
N GLY A 262 -17.46 -17.02 -13.23
CA GLY A 262 -18.84 -17.54 -13.19
C GLY A 262 -19.09 -18.55 -12.06
N ASN A 263 -18.11 -18.83 -11.19
CA ASN A 263 -18.29 -19.75 -10.07
C ASN A 263 -19.06 -19.08 -8.93
N LEU A 264 -20.27 -19.57 -8.68
CA LEU A 264 -21.18 -19.02 -7.66
C LEU A 264 -20.79 -19.40 -6.22
N ASP A 265 -19.93 -20.40 -6.02
CA ASP A 265 -19.46 -20.78 -4.68
C ASP A 265 -18.71 -19.62 -4.01
N TYR A 266 -18.00 -18.81 -4.79
CA TYR A 266 -17.29 -17.64 -4.26
C TYR A 266 -18.24 -16.60 -3.66
N VAL A 267 -19.30 -16.21 -4.38
CA VAL A 267 -20.24 -15.21 -3.84
C VAL A 267 -21.02 -15.77 -2.65
N GLN A 268 -21.32 -17.06 -2.64
CA GLN A 268 -21.95 -17.70 -1.48
C GLN A 268 -21.05 -17.67 -0.26
N GLN A 269 -19.75 -17.94 -0.42
CA GLN A 269 -18.78 -17.84 0.64
C GLN A 269 -18.65 -16.39 1.15
N GLY A 270 -18.61 -15.41 0.24
CA GLY A 270 -18.58 -13.99 0.58
C GLY A 270 -19.80 -13.57 1.43
N ALA A 271 -21.01 -13.97 1.04
CA ALA A 271 -22.22 -13.72 1.81
C ALA A 271 -22.14 -14.33 3.22
N THR A 272 -21.64 -15.56 3.31
CA THR A 272 -21.45 -16.24 4.61
C THR A 272 -20.52 -15.49 5.54
N ILE A 273 -19.40 -14.92 5.01
CA ILE A 273 -18.49 -14.07 5.80
C ILE A 273 -19.23 -12.84 6.32
N VAL A 274 -19.95 -12.13 5.47
CA VAL A 274 -20.71 -10.92 5.87
C VAL A 274 -21.72 -11.25 6.97
N ASP A 275 -22.49 -12.31 6.81
CA ASP A 275 -23.49 -12.76 7.80
C ASP A 275 -22.84 -13.11 9.14
N SER A 276 -21.63 -13.70 9.11
CA SER A 276 -20.90 -14.09 10.31
C SER A 276 -20.47 -12.92 11.18
N PHE A 277 -20.29 -11.71 10.59
CA PHE A 277 -19.95 -10.48 11.32
C PHE A 277 -21.15 -9.56 11.58
N GLY A 278 -22.35 -9.94 11.14
CA GLY A 278 -23.56 -9.09 11.23
C GLY A 278 -23.82 -8.50 12.62
N PRO A 279 -23.82 -9.31 13.71
CA PRO A 279 -24.05 -8.80 15.07
C PRO A 279 -22.97 -7.81 15.53
N GLU A 280 -21.71 -8.09 15.22
CA GLU A 280 -20.56 -7.24 15.60
C GLU A 280 -20.60 -5.91 14.82
N MET A 281 -20.84 -5.95 13.50
CA MET A 281 -21.03 -4.76 12.67
C MET A 281 -22.16 -3.86 13.17
N ALA A 282 -23.30 -4.45 13.54
CA ALA A 282 -24.45 -3.69 14.05
C ALA A 282 -24.12 -2.91 15.33
N SER A 283 -23.14 -3.34 16.11
CA SER A 283 -22.71 -2.68 17.34
C SER A 283 -21.71 -1.54 17.11
N ASN A 284 -20.91 -1.57 16.03
CA ASN A 284 -19.89 -0.56 15.71
C ASN A 284 -19.56 -0.51 14.21
N LEU A 285 -20.39 0.14 13.43
CA LEU A 285 -20.22 0.24 11.97
C LEU A 285 -18.88 0.85 11.54
N ILE A 286 -18.34 1.79 12.32
CA ILE A 286 -17.11 2.52 11.95
C ILE A 286 -15.89 1.57 11.95
N ALA A 287 -15.86 0.61 12.85
CA ALA A 287 -14.76 -0.36 12.92
C ALA A 287 -14.74 -1.38 11.77
N TYR A 288 -15.84 -1.50 11.01
CA TYR A 288 -16.04 -2.48 9.94
C TYR A 288 -16.17 -1.82 8.56
N THR A 289 -15.58 -0.65 8.35
CA THR A 289 -15.74 0.12 7.10
C THR A 289 -15.26 -0.63 5.87
N GLY A 290 -14.17 -1.40 5.96
CA GLY A 290 -13.68 -2.23 4.87
C GLY A 290 -14.66 -3.35 4.49
N LEU A 291 -15.22 -4.03 5.48
CA LEU A 291 -16.23 -5.07 5.24
C LEU A 291 -17.53 -4.46 4.66
N LEU A 292 -17.98 -3.32 5.18
CA LEU A 292 -19.15 -2.61 4.67
C LEU A 292 -18.97 -2.09 3.24
N ALA A 293 -17.77 -1.68 2.88
CA ALA A 293 -17.45 -1.24 1.52
C ALA A 293 -17.38 -2.40 0.51
N ALA A 294 -17.26 -3.63 0.99
CA ALA A 294 -17.18 -4.85 0.17
C ALA A 294 -18.56 -5.43 -0.19
N VAL A 295 -19.65 -4.98 0.46
CA VAL A 295 -21.04 -5.41 0.27
C VAL A 295 -21.75 -4.49 -0.72
#